data_abc0cb6558bfee464971ab3fd8907ca0
#
_entry.id   abc0cb6558bfee464971ab3fd8907ca0
#
_cell.length_a   1.000
_cell.length_b   1.000
_cell.length_c   1.000
_cell.angle_alpha   90.00
_cell.angle_beta   90.00
_cell.angle_gamma   90.00
#
_symmetry.space_group_name_H-M   'P 1'
#
loop_
_entity.id
_entity.type
_entity.pdbx_description
1 polymer ?
#
loop_
_entity_poly.entity_id
_entity_poly.type
_entity_poly.pdbx_seq_one_letter_code
_entity_poly.pdbx_strand_id
1 'polypeptide(L)'
;MRKYELTDQTILFKGEVLYRIRSLKNFGDVVKGQYGGYVRNLSNLSQYGDCWIYDNAIVGDNAYVAQNAMVKGDARILGNAEITFRAIVKDHAVVKGNAYVSGSAIIRDHALICENARATDFAEVGARTVLVGNAWVYQTAFLVNGCRYNGQERLIGRSLSELIDLVK
;
A
#
# COMPACT_ATOMS: atom_id res chain seq x y z
N MET A 1 1.29 8.14 24.60
CA MET A 1 2.70 8.16 24.07
C MET A 1 2.65 7.97 22.57
N ARG A 2 3.37 8.79 21.80
CA ARG A 2 3.46 8.64 20.33
C ARG A 2 4.15 7.34 19.95
N LYS A 3 3.73 6.73 18.85
CA LYS A 3 4.33 5.53 18.28
C LYS A 3 5.66 5.85 17.58
N TYR A 4 5.72 6.98 16.89
CA TYR A 4 6.87 7.44 16.13
C TYR A 4 6.97 8.96 16.13
N GLU A 5 8.10 9.46 15.65
CA GLU A 5 8.38 10.88 15.41
C GLU A 5 8.92 11.10 14.00
N LEU A 6 8.87 12.35 13.55
CA LEU A 6 9.60 12.82 12.37
C LEU A 6 11.03 13.16 12.79
N THR A 7 12.01 12.78 11.98
CA THR A 7 13.42 13.12 12.21
C THR A 7 13.82 14.31 11.35
N ASP A 8 15.04 14.79 11.55
CA ASP A 8 15.71 15.81 10.73
C ASP A 8 16.25 15.27 9.39
N GLN A 9 16.23 13.95 9.19
CA GLN A 9 16.59 13.34 7.91
C GLN A 9 15.46 13.56 6.92
N THR A 10 15.74 14.27 5.85
CA THR A 10 14.74 14.64 4.83
C THR A 10 15.18 14.27 3.42
N ILE A 11 14.20 14.13 2.56
CA ILE A 11 14.41 14.06 1.10
C ILE A 11 13.50 15.07 0.41
N LEU A 12 13.93 15.55 -0.76
CA LEU A 12 13.08 16.33 -1.65
C LEU A 12 12.43 15.39 -2.67
N PHE A 13 11.11 15.31 -2.65
CA PHE A 13 10.35 14.47 -3.57
C PHE A 13 9.25 15.31 -4.25
N LYS A 14 9.32 15.44 -5.57
CA LYS A 14 8.39 16.26 -6.39
C LYS A 14 8.19 17.70 -5.87
N GLY A 15 9.25 18.30 -5.34
CA GLY A 15 9.20 19.66 -4.80
C GLY A 15 8.70 19.77 -3.35
N GLU A 16 8.33 18.66 -2.72
CA GLU A 16 7.96 18.61 -1.30
C GLU A 16 9.06 17.99 -0.44
N VAL A 17 9.23 18.50 0.77
CA VAL A 17 10.14 17.92 1.77
C VAL A 17 9.41 16.80 2.49
N LEU A 18 10.00 15.62 2.48
CA LEU A 18 9.52 14.47 3.23
C LEU A 18 10.50 14.14 4.36
N TYR A 19 9.96 13.75 5.49
CA TYR A 19 10.70 13.47 6.72
C TYR A 19 10.79 11.98 6.98
N ARG A 20 11.98 11.51 7.29
CA ARG A 20 12.17 10.13 7.74
C ARG A 20 11.54 9.92 9.11
N ILE A 21 10.84 8.82 9.30
CA ILE A 21 10.23 8.47 10.58
C ILE A 21 11.17 7.61 11.42
N ARG A 22 11.03 7.70 12.77
CA ARG A 22 11.73 6.86 13.73
C ARG A 22 10.77 6.37 14.82
N SER A 23 10.80 5.09 15.13
CA SER A 23 9.96 4.49 16.16
C SER A 23 10.37 4.95 17.57
N LEU A 24 9.39 5.24 18.41
CA LEU A 24 9.56 5.62 19.82
C LEU A 24 9.27 4.47 20.79
N LYS A 25 8.73 3.34 20.30
CA LYS A 25 8.42 2.15 21.10
C LYS A 25 8.47 0.89 20.24
N ASN A 26 8.43 -0.28 20.88
CA ASN A 26 8.28 -1.56 20.19
C ASN A 26 6.80 -1.77 19.82
N PHE A 27 6.52 -2.27 18.61
CA PHE A 27 5.21 -2.70 18.14
C PHE A 27 5.37 -3.60 16.91
N GLY A 28 4.52 -4.61 16.75
CA GLY A 28 4.65 -5.58 15.66
C GLY A 28 6.08 -6.13 15.58
N ASP A 29 6.72 -6.00 14.44
CA ASP A 29 8.12 -6.36 14.19
C ASP A 29 9.10 -5.17 14.27
N VAL A 30 8.60 -3.98 14.65
CA VAL A 30 9.38 -2.74 14.76
C VAL A 30 9.92 -2.56 16.17
N VAL A 31 11.23 -2.32 16.29
CA VAL A 31 11.87 -2.04 17.56
C VAL A 31 12.05 -0.54 17.80
N LYS A 32 12.06 -0.12 19.06
CA LYS A 32 12.30 1.26 19.45
C LYS A 32 13.62 1.79 18.87
N GLY A 33 13.57 2.96 18.26
CA GLY A 33 14.71 3.60 17.60
C GLY A 33 14.89 3.22 16.14
N GLN A 34 14.14 2.23 15.64
CA GLN A 34 14.20 1.83 14.23
C GLN A 34 13.74 2.96 13.32
N TYR A 35 14.55 3.25 12.31
CA TYR A 35 14.16 4.16 11.24
C TYR A 35 13.19 3.47 10.27
N GLY A 36 12.22 4.24 9.81
CA GLY A 36 11.31 3.82 8.75
C GLY A 36 11.52 4.58 7.45
N GLY A 37 10.49 4.63 6.62
CA GLY A 37 10.49 5.39 5.37
C GLY A 37 10.22 6.88 5.58
N TYR A 38 9.65 7.51 4.54
CA TYR A 38 9.48 8.96 4.49
C TYR A 38 8.01 9.34 4.40
N VAL A 39 7.62 10.36 5.16
CA VAL A 39 6.28 10.92 5.17
C VAL A 39 6.32 12.44 5.00
N ARG A 40 5.24 13.03 4.49
CA ARG A 40 5.09 14.49 4.44
C ARG A 40 4.89 15.08 5.82
N ASN A 41 4.05 14.44 6.63
CA ASN A 41 3.74 14.88 7.99
C ASN A 41 3.16 13.72 8.84
N LEU A 42 2.83 14.02 10.10
CA LEU A 42 2.30 13.02 11.03
C LEU A 42 0.92 12.44 10.66
N SER A 43 0.16 13.09 9.77
CA SER A 43 -1.15 12.57 9.36
C SER A 43 -1.08 11.45 8.32
N ASN A 44 0.09 11.21 7.71
CA ASN A 44 0.26 10.17 6.70
C ASN A 44 0.32 8.74 7.28
N LEU A 45 0.65 8.60 8.56
CA LEU A 45 0.77 7.29 9.22
C LEU A 45 0.07 7.33 10.59
N SER A 46 -0.80 6.36 10.84
CA SER A 46 -1.51 6.25 12.12
C SER A 46 -0.56 6.05 13.30
N GLN A 47 -0.86 6.70 14.41
CA GLN A 47 -0.19 6.49 15.70
C GLN A 47 -0.70 5.22 16.42
N TYR A 48 -1.75 4.56 15.90
CA TYR A 48 -2.36 3.36 16.46
C TYR A 48 -2.11 2.15 15.56
N GLY A 49 -2.20 0.96 16.16
CA GLY A 49 -1.95 -0.30 15.45
C GLY A 49 -0.48 -0.50 15.10
N ASP A 50 -0.20 -1.57 14.34
CA ASP A 50 1.16 -1.98 13.99
C ASP A 50 1.60 -1.52 12.58
N CYS A 51 0.81 -0.61 11.94
CA CYS A 51 1.18 -0.10 10.63
C CYS A 51 2.57 0.58 10.65
N TRP A 52 3.34 0.33 9.59
CA TRP A 52 4.66 0.93 9.44
C TRP A 52 5.05 1.15 7.97
N ILE A 53 5.89 2.14 7.76
CA ILE A 53 6.52 2.44 6.47
C ILE A 53 7.99 2.06 6.63
N TYR A 54 8.46 1.11 5.82
CA TYR A 54 9.81 0.55 5.90
C TYR A 54 10.72 1.14 4.82
N ASP A 55 12.00 0.91 4.95
CA ASP A 55 13.03 1.12 3.94
C ASP A 55 13.06 2.56 3.39
N ASN A 56 12.90 2.71 2.08
CA ASN A 56 12.82 4.00 1.39
C ASN A 56 11.40 4.32 0.92
N ALA A 57 10.40 3.56 1.38
CA ALA A 57 9.03 3.79 0.98
C ALA A 57 8.55 5.20 1.34
N ILE A 58 7.71 5.76 0.48
CA ILE A 58 7.21 7.13 0.57
C ILE A 58 5.70 7.14 0.76
N VAL A 59 5.22 7.91 1.75
CA VAL A 59 3.81 8.26 1.87
C VAL A 59 3.70 9.78 1.90
N GLY A 60 3.26 10.34 0.78
CA GLY A 60 3.20 11.79 0.55
C GLY A 60 1.78 12.31 0.36
N ASP A 61 1.67 13.58 0.01
CA ASP A 61 0.39 14.28 -0.17
C ASP A 61 -0.53 14.08 1.05
N ASN A 62 -1.78 13.70 0.84
CA ASN A 62 -2.76 13.38 1.88
C ASN A 62 -2.96 11.86 2.07
N ALA A 63 -2.08 11.05 1.48
CA ALA A 63 -2.18 9.60 1.60
C ALA A 63 -2.06 9.13 3.05
N TYR A 64 -2.74 8.05 3.38
CA TYR A 64 -2.85 7.58 4.76
C TYR A 64 -2.63 6.08 4.89
N VAL A 65 -1.82 5.70 5.88
CA VAL A 65 -1.54 4.30 6.22
C VAL A 65 -1.97 4.04 7.67
N ALA A 66 -2.78 3.01 7.89
CA ALA A 66 -3.38 2.74 9.20
C ALA A 66 -3.50 1.26 9.56
N GLN A 67 -3.92 1.02 10.79
CA GLN A 67 -4.17 -0.30 11.39
C GLN A 67 -2.88 -1.15 11.41
N ASN A 68 -2.79 -2.22 10.61
CA ASN A 68 -1.62 -3.10 10.56
C ASN A 68 -1.02 -3.15 9.14
N ALA A 69 -1.32 -2.13 8.31
CA ALA A 69 -0.84 -2.06 6.95
C ALA A 69 0.68 -1.79 6.90
N MET A 70 1.33 -2.33 5.88
CA MET A 70 2.78 -2.19 5.70
C MET A 70 3.09 -1.63 4.31
N VAL A 71 3.98 -0.63 4.27
CA VAL A 71 4.52 -0.09 3.02
C VAL A 71 6.03 -0.32 3.05
N LYS A 72 6.59 -1.03 2.05
CA LYS A 72 7.98 -1.52 2.08
C LYS A 72 8.74 -1.25 0.77
N GLY A 73 10.06 -1.37 0.83
CA GLY A 73 10.94 -1.18 -0.32
C GLY A 73 10.95 0.26 -0.82
N ASP A 74 10.75 0.46 -2.10
CA ASP A 74 10.65 1.78 -2.76
C ASP A 74 9.21 2.14 -3.15
N ALA A 75 8.22 1.52 -2.49
CA ALA A 75 6.80 1.76 -2.76
C ALA A 75 6.40 3.21 -2.49
N ARG A 76 5.43 3.71 -3.26
CA ARG A 76 4.98 5.11 -3.16
C ARG A 76 3.47 5.18 -3.01
N ILE A 77 3.02 5.82 -1.95
CA ILE A 77 1.61 6.07 -1.66
C ILE A 77 1.40 7.58 -1.71
N LEU A 78 0.57 8.04 -2.62
CA LEU A 78 0.42 9.47 -2.96
C LEU A 78 -1.03 9.87 -3.15
N GLY A 79 -1.28 11.19 -3.28
CA GLY A 79 -2.62 11.74 -3.44
C GLY A 79 -3.45 11.58 -2.16
N ASN A 80 -4.65 11.05 -2.29
CA ASN A 80 -5.54 10.72 -1.17
C ASN A 80 -5.66 9.20 -0.98
N ALA A 81 -4.67 8.43 -1.42
CA ALA A 81 -4.71 6.98 -1.35
C ALA A 81 -4.70 6.49 0.11
N GLU A 82 -5.43 5.43 0.37
CA GLU A 82 -5.57 4.87 1.71
C GLU A 82 -5.18 3.39 1.74
N ILE A 83 -4.29 3.03 2.66
CA ILE A 83 -3.79 1.67 2.87
C ILE A 83 -4.12 1.25 4.30
N THR A 84 -4.97 0.22 4.45
CA THR A 84 -5.51 -0.13 5.76
C THR A 84 -5.55 -1.64 6.02
N PHE A 85 -5.99 -2.01 7.22
CA PHE A 85 -6.05 -3.40 7.71
C PHE A 85 -4.68 -4.06 7.72
N ARG A 86 -4.50 -5.16 6.99
CA ARG A 86 -3.23 -5.91 6.87
C ARG A 86 -2.65 -5.82 5.45
N ALA A 87 -3.08 -4.82 4.69
CA ALA A 87 -2.62 -4.64 3.32
C ALA A 87 -1.11 -4.39 3.26
N ILE A 88 -0.47 -4.92 2.23
CA ILE A 88 0.96 -4.76 2.00
C ILE A 88 1.17 -4.13 0.63
N VAL A 89 1.87 -3.00 0.60
CA VAL A 89 2.35 -2.40 -0.64
C VAL A 89 3.87 -2.41 -0.60
N LYS A 90 4.51 -3.02 -1.60
CA LYS A 90 5.96 -3.23 -1.55
C LYS A 90 6.64 -3.10 -2.92
N ASP A 91 7.97 -3.28 -2.89
CA ASP A 91 8.86 -3.21 -4.03
C ASP A 91 8.83 -1.81 -4.66
N HIS A 92 8.46 -1.67 -5.93
CA HIS A 92 8.32 -0.38 -6.64
C HIS A 92 6.86 -0.03 -6.94
N ALA A 93 5.90 -0.64 -6.23
CA ALA A 93 4.48 -0.42 -6.45
C ALA A 93 4.07 1.03 -6.14
N VAL A 94 3.11 1.53 -6.90
CA VAL A 94 2.59 2.89 -6.73
C VAL A 94 1.08 2.84 -6.51
N VAL A 95 0.63 3.44 -5.41
CA VAL A 95 -0.79 3.63 -5.12
C VAL A 95 -1.05 5.13 -5.00
N LYS A 96 -1.97 5.68 -5.80
CA LYS A 96 -2.20 7.13 -5.83
C LYS A 96 -3.64 7.51 -6.19
N GLY A 97 -3.92 8.83 -6.20
CA GLY A 97 -5.28 9.33 -6.42
C GLY A 97 -6.14 9.08 -5.19
N ASN A 98 -7.34 8.56 -5.37
CA ASN A 98 -8.25 8.14 -4.31
C ASN A 98 -8.28 6.60 -4.18
N ALA A 99 -7.22 5.93 -4.56
CA ALA A 99 -7.15 4.48 -4.55
C ALA A 99 -7.21 3.91 -3.12
N TYR A 100 -7.86 2.77 -2.98
CA TYR A 100 -8.05 2.13 -1.69
C TYR A 100 -7.53 0.69 -1.69
N VAL A 101 -6.61 0.40 -0.76
CA VAL A 101 -6.04 -0.94 -0.59
C VAL A 101 -6.28 -1.39 0.84
N SER A 102 -6.94 -2.54 1.02
CA SER A 102 -7.34 -3.00 2.35
C SER A 102 -7.41 -4.53 2.48
N GLY A 103 -7.86 -4.99 3.64
CA GLY A 103 -7.89 -6.43 3.93
C GLY A 103 -6.49 -6.98 4.12
N SER A 104 -6.18 -8.05 3.44
CA SER A 104 -4.85 -8.65 3.33
C SER A 104 -4.31 -8.57 1.89
N ALA A 105 -4.75 -7.56 1.14
CA ALA A 105 -4.32 -7.36 -0.24
C ALA A 105 -2.82 -7.06 -0.33
N ILE A 106 -2.18 -7.58 -1.39
CA ILE A 106 -0.75 -7.39 -1.66
C ILE A 106 -0.58 -6.70 -3.00
N ILE A 107 0.06 -5.53 -2.97
CA ILE A 107 0.45 -4.78 -4.18
C ILE A 107 1.96 -4.79 -4.25
N ARG A 108 2.52 -5.30 -5.35
CA ARG A 108 3.97 -5.53 -5.45
C ARG A 108 4.54 -5.26 -6.83
N ASP A 109 5.83 -5.48 -6.96
CA ASP A 109 6.61 -5.29 -8.18
C ASP A 109 6.51 -3.84 -8.69
N HIS A 110 6.00 -3.62 -9.90
CA HIS A 110 5.76 -2.30 -10.50
C HIS A 110 4.26 -2.01 -10.71
N ALA A 111 3.39 -2.62 -9.92
CA ALA A 111 1.96 -2.41 -10.05
C ALA A 111 1.57 -0.96 -9.77
N LEU A 112 0.58 -0.48 -10.50
CA LEU A 112 0.03 0.87 -10.35
C LEU A 112 -1.48 0.79 -10.03
N ILE A 113 -1.87 1.29 -8.88
CA ILE A 113 -3.27 1.44 -8.49
C ILE A 113 -3.57 2.94 -8.41
N CYS A 114 -4.50 3.45 -9.19
CA CYS A 114 -4.77 4.89 -9.17
C CYS A 114 -6.22 5.25 -9.46
N GLU A 115 -6.51 6.57 -9.40
CA GLU A 115 -7.86 7.11 -9.48
C GLU A 115 -8.70 6.61 -8.31
N ASN A 116 -9.83 5.93 -8.55
CA ASN A 116 -10.70 5.37 -7.51
C ASN A 116 -10.61 3.84 -7.44
N ALA A 117 -9.54 3.25 -8.01
CA ALA A 117 -9.39 1.81 -8.06
C ALA A 117 -9.19 1.20 -6.66
N ARG A 118 -9.65 -0.03 -6.50
CA ARG A 118 -9.62 -0.73 -5.20
C ARG A 118 -9.00 -2.10 -5.31
N ALA A 119 -8.21 -2.47 -4.29
CA ALA A 119 -7.73 -3.83 -4.09
C ALA A 119 -8.01 -4.24 -2.64
N THR A 120 -8.82 -5.27 -2.44
CA THR A 120 -9.32 -5.63 -1.11
C THR A 120 -9.22 -7.14 -0.84
N ASP A 121 -9.57 -7.54 0.36
CA ASP A 121 -9.57 -8.93 0.84
C ASP A 121 -8.19 -9.59 0.75
N PHE A 122 -8.00 -10.60 -0.05
CA PHE A 122 -6.74 -11.31 -0.28
C PHE A 122 -6.23 -11.10 -1.72
N ALA A 123 -6.67 -10.04 -2.38
CA ALA A 123 -6.26 -9.75 -3.75
C ALA A 123 -4.75 -9.52 -3.84
N GLU A 124 -4.13 -10.04 -4.88
CA GLU A 124 -2.73 -9.79 -5.19
C GLU A 124 -2.59 -9.14 -6.56
N VAL A 125 -1.92 -7.99 -6.61
CA VAL A 125 -1.66 -7.24 -7.84
C VAL A 125 -0.16 -7.01 -7.96
N GLY A 126 0.43 -7.53 -9.02
CA GLY A 126 1.88 -7.48 -9.22
C GLY A 126 2.28 -7.27 -10.68
N ALA A 127 3.55 -7.59 -10.99
CA ALA A 127 4.19 -7.33 -12.26
C ALA A 127 4.11 -5.83 -12.64
N ARG A 128 3.57 -5.51 -13.81
CA ARG A 128 3.28 -4.14 -14.27
C ARG A 128 1.78 -3.91 -14.46
N THR A 129 0.97 -4.62 -13.68
CA THR A 129 -0.49 -4.49 -13.74
C THR A 129 -0.93 -3.09 -13.32
N VAL A 130 -1.88 -2.53 -14.06
CA VAL A 130 -2.40 -1.17 -13.85
C VAL A 130 -3.90 -1.24 -13.58
N LEU A 131 -4.32 -0.75 -12.43
CA LEU A 131 -5.73 -0.57 -12.08
C LEU A 131 -6.05 0.93 -12.03
N VAL A 132 -7.03 1.37 -12.82
CA VAL A 132 -7.48 2.78 -12.87
C VAL A 132 -9.00 2.86 -12.92
N GLY A 133 -9.55 4.07 -12.93
CA GLY A 133 -10.99 4.25 -12.93
C GLY A 133 -11.61 3.78 -11.62
N ASN A 134 -12.65 2.98 -11.73
CA ASN A 134 -13.32 2.34 -10.59
C ASN A 134 -13.07 0.81 -10.56
N ALA A 135 -12.00 0.34 -11.18
CA ALA A 135 -11.64 -1.08 -11.17
C ALA A 135 -11.51 -1.61 -9.74
N TRP A 136 -12.10 -2.74 -9.46
CA TRP A 136 -12.06 -3.35 -8.15
C TRP A 136 -11.63 -4.81 -8.22
N VAL A 137 -10.51 -5.09 -7.55
CA VAL A 137 -9.94 -6.43 -7.40
C VAL A 137 -10.19 -6.89 -5.96
N TYR A 138 -10.77 -8.06 -5.77
CA TYR A 138 -11.15 -8.52 -4.44
C TYR A 138 -11.18 -10.05 -4.31
N GLN A 139 -11.52 -10.54 -3.12
CA GLN A 139 -11.41 -11.93 -2.72
C GLN A 139 -9.98 -12.47 -2.94
N THR A 140 -9.80 -13.55 -3.67
CA THR A 140 -8.50 -14.19 -3.94
C THR A 140 -7.98 -13.90 -5.35
N ALA A 141 -8.38 -12.79 -5.94
CA ALA A 141 -7.95 -12.42 -7.29
C ALA A 141 -6.42 -12.23 -7.37
N PHE A 142 -5.81 -12.81 -8.38
CA PHE A 142 -4.36 -12.79 -8.60
C PHE A 142 -4.04 -12.20 -9.97
N LEU A 143 -3.58 -10.96 -9.99
CA LEU A 143 -3.31 -10.18 -11.20
C LEU A 143 -1.83 -9.85 -11.32
N VAL A 144 -1.06 -10.69 -11.98
CA VAL A 144 0.39 -10.50 -12.23
C VAL A 144 0.72 -10.60 -13.72
N ASN A 145 -0.20 -10.15 -14.56
CA ASN A 145 -0.15 -10.30 -16.02
C ASN A 145 0.32 -9.05 -16.77
N GLY A 146 0.56 -7.94 -16.07
CA GLY A 146 0.94 -6.66 -16.67
C GLY A 146 -0.17 -5.97 -17.47
N CYS A 147 -1.42 -6.45 -17.39
CA CYS A 147 -2.55 -5.84 -18.08
C CYS A 147 -3.00 -4.54 -17.42
N ARG A 148 -3.71 -3.72 -18.20
CA ARG A 148 -4.39 -2.52 -17.72
C ARG A 148 -5.89 -2.76 -17.62
N TYR A 149 -6.45 -2.43 -16.47
CA TYR A 149 -7.88 -2.46 -16.16
C TYR A 149 -8.32 -1.02 -15.89
N ASN A 150 -9.18 -0.46 -16.70
CA ASN A 150 -9.44 0.99 -16.75
C ASN A 150 -10.92 1.37 -16.75
N GLY A 151 -11.75 0.60 -16.09
CA GLY A 151 -13.18 0.89 -16.11
C GLY A 151 -13.89 0.55 -14.82
N GLN A 152 -14.99 -0.17 -14.98
CA GLN A 152 -15.87 -0.63 -13.91
C GLN A 152 -15.64 -2.12 -13.60
N GLU A 153 -14.49 -2.66 -14.02
CA GLU A 153 -14.21 -4.09 -13.88
C GLU A 153 -14.19 -4.49 -12.40
N ARG A 154 -14.88 -5.59 -12.13
CA ARG A 154 -14.85 -6.28 -10.85
C ARG A 154 -14.14 -7.61 -11.04
N LEU A 155 -12.92 -7.70 -10.56
CA LEU A 155 -12.04 -8.84 -10.77
C LEU A 155 -12.02 -9.70 -9.51
N ILE A 156 -12.68 -10.84 -9.60
CA ILE A 156 -12.86 -11.80 -8.51
C ILE A 156 -11.91 -12.98 -8.73
N GLY A 157 -11.23 -13.40 -7.69
CA GLY A 157 -10.48 -14.66 -7.73
C GLY A 157 -11.41 -15.84 -7.78
N ARG A 158 -11.08 -16.83 -8.60
CA ARG A 158 -11.79 -18.10 -8.58
C ARG A 158 -11.40 -18.89 -7.33
N SER A 159 -12.37 -19.51 -6.69
CA SER A 159 -12.09 -20.45 -5.62
C SER A 159 -11.39 -21.71 -6.18
N LEU A 160 -10.63 -22.41 -5.34
CA LEU A 160 -10.01 -23.69 -5.73
C LEU A 160 -11.03 -24.69 -6.26
N SER A 161 -12.28 -24.68 -5.73
CA SER A 161 -13.36 -25.53 -6.21
C SER A 161 -13.78 -25.22 -7.65
N GLU A 162 -13.84 -23.93 -8.02
CA GLU A 162 -14.15 -23.50 -9.39
C GLU A 162 -13.04 -23.85 -10.39
N LEU A 163 -11.77 -23.89 -9.93
CA LEU A 163 -10.64 -24.34 -10.76
C LEU A 163 -10.62 -25.83 -10.98
N ILE A 164 -11.05 -26.63 -10.00
CA ILE A 164 -11.17 -28.12 -10.10
C ILE A 164 -12.26 -28.52 -11.10
N ASP A 165 -13.35 -27.77 -11.16
CA ASP A 165 -14.45 -28.05 -12.09
C ASP A 165 -14.14 -27.71 -13.55
N LEU A 166 -13.11 -26.87 -13.80
CA LEU A 166 -12.63 -26.56 -15.15
C LEU A 166 -11.65 -27.60 -15.72
N VAL A 167 -11.15 -28.51 -14.89
CA VAL A 167 -10.16 -29.54 -15.28
C VAL A 167 -10.82 -30.93 -15.47
N LYS A 168 -12.11 -31.03 -15.20
CA LYS A 168 -12.94 -32.24 -15.48
C LYS A 168 -13.62 -32.15 -16.84
#